data_e898f1871b09b76cd05629b1445c8227
#
_entry.id   e898f1871b09b76cd05629b1445c8227
#
_cell.length_a   1.000
_cell.length_b   1.000
_cell.length_c   1.000
_cell.angle_alpha   90.00
_cell.angle_beta   90.00
_cell.angle_gamma   90.00
#
_symmetry.space_group_name_H-M   'P 1'
#
loop_
_entity.id
_entity.type
_entity.pdbx_description
1 polymer ?
#
loop_
_entity_poly.entity_id
_entity_poly.type
_entity_poly.pdbx_seq_one_letter_code
_entity_poly.pdbx_strand_id
1 'polypeptide(L)'
;MHASGVHVEVLRRGTNESSPEEVYRQIQGFVSEYDIDEDDQLWAVVDRDKWTEKMLSEVAMKCSQNRFFNFCVSNPCFELWLILHLEDVEHYSEEDWNGLSENKKTNRNGDTWTKKRLRSLMGSYRESKYEAATLLPNIEDAIARASKLDIKPDDRWPQTVGTRVYLLVNSILAKDQQ
;
A
#
# COMPACT_ATOMS: atom_id res chain seq x y z
N MET A 1 -2.20 -28.05 -3.88
CA MET A 1 -1.71 -26.66 -3.84
C MET A 1 -0.82 -26.50 -5.06
N HIS A 2 -1.30 -25.82 -6.10
CA HIS A 2 -0.41 -25.38 -7.17
C HIS A 2 0.46 -24.29 -6.57
N ALA A 3 1.79 -24.43 -6.65
CA ALA A 3 2.69 -23.33 -6.35
C ALA A 3 2.37 -22.23 -7.36
N SER A 4 2.04 -21.03 -6.91
CA SER A 4 1.88 -19.87 -7.79
C SER A 4 3.19 -19.69 -8.56
N GLY A 5 3.10 -19.50 -9.87
CA GLY A 5 4.29 -19.23 -10.71
C GLY A 5 4.92 -17.85 -10.44
N VAL A 6 4.37 -17.10 -9.47
CA VAL A 6 4.84 -15.75 -9.13
C VAL A 6 5.81 -15.79 -7.95
N HIS A 7 7.03 -15.32 -8.18
CA HIS A 7 7.99 -15.04 -7.11
C HIS A 7 7.82 -13.60 -6.64
N VAL A 8 7.67 -13.40 -5.33
CA VAL A 8 7.56 -12.06 -4.72
C VAL A 8 8.77 -11.83 -3.83
N GLU A 9 9.57 -10.83 -4.17
CA GLU A 9 10.70 -10.36 -3.36
C GLU A 9 10.34 -9.04 -2.67
N VAL A 10 10.54 -9.00 -1.35
CA VAL A 10 10.38 -7.76 -0.57
C VAL A 10 11.76 -7.21 -0.22
N LEU A 11 12.13 -6.09 -0.86
CA LEU A 11 13.42 -5.46 -0.62
C LEU A 11 13.53 -4.96 0.82
N ARG A 12 14.57 -5.41 1.52
CA ARG A 12 14.84 -4.99 2.89
C ARG A 12 15.39 -3.57 2.89
N ARG A 13 14.90 -2.74 3.80
CA ARG A 13 15.42 -1.39 3.98
C ARG A 13 16.87 -1.46 4.48
N GLY A 14 17.77 -0.80 3.77
CA GLY A 14 19.17 -0.63 4.18
C GLY A 14 19.35 0.43 5.27
N THR A 15 18.37 1.33 5.42
CA THR A 15 18.36 2.45 6.36
C THR A 15 17.00 2.56 7.05
N ASN A 16 16.90 3.40 8.10
CA ASN A 16 15.61 3.73 8.73
C ASN A 16 14.79 4.75 7.92
N GLU A 17 15.27 5.16 6.78
CA GLU A 17 14.58 6.10 5.89
C GLU A 17 13.51 5.39 5.07
N SER A 18 12.34 6.01 4.99
CA SER A 18 11.17 5.49 4.26
C SER A 18 10.61 6.52 3.28
N SER A 19 11.45 7.49 2.87
CA SER A 19 11.02 8.50 1.91
C SER A 19 10.72 7.86 0.53
N PRO A 20 9.79 8.41 -0.25
CA PRO A 20 9.49 7.91 -1.59
C PRO A 20 10.76 7.82 -2.46
N GLU A 21 11.65 8.79 -2.36
CA GLU A 21 12.92 8.81 -3.09
C GLU A 21 13.84 7.65 -2.67
N GLU A 22 13.91 7.34 -1.37
CA GLU A 22 14.70 6.21 -0.89
C GLU A 22 14.15 4.86 -1.34
N VAL A 23 12.82 4.70 -1.32
CA VAL A 23 12.16 3.50 -1.86
C VAL A 23 12.48 3.34 -3.34
N TYR A 24 12.39 4.42 -4.12
CA TYR A 24 12.77 4.41 -5.54
C TYR A 24 14.24 4.04 -5.75
N ARG A 25 15.16 4.61 -4.95
CA ARG A 25 16.60 4.31 -5.02
C ARG A 25 16.90 2.84 -4.71
N GLN A 26 16.19 2.24 -3.77
CA GLN A 26 16.33 0.80 -3.48
C GLN A 26 15.92 -0.07 -4.67
N ILE A 27 14.81 0.28 -5.34
CA ILE A 27 14.40 -0.41 -6.57
C ILE A 27 15.45 -0.24 -7.68
N GLN A 28 16.00 0.97 -7.84
CA GLN A 28 17.07 1.19 -8.82
C GLN A 28 18.35 0.38 -8.51
N GLY A 29 18.70 0.29 -7.23
CA GLY A 29 19.81 -0.56 -6.78
C GLY A 29 19.59 -2.02 -7.14
N PHE A 30 18.37 -2.53 -6.88
CA PHE A 30 17.99 -3.89 -7.24
C PHE A 30 18.14 -4.15 -8.75
N VAL A 31 17.61 -3.26 -9.59
CA VAL A 31 17.75 -3.37 -11.07
C VAL A 31 19.20 -3.32 -11.55
N SER A 32 20.10 -2.66 -10.82
CA SER A 32 21.51 -2.61 -11.17
C SER A 32 22.28 -3.89 -10.82
N GLU A 33 21.75 -4.70 -9.92
CA GLU A 33 22.36 -5.94 -9.42
C GLU A 33 21.77 -7.20 -10.01
N TYR A 34 20.52 -7.14 -10.48
CA TYR A 34 19.75 -8.28 -10.96
C TYR A 34 19.22 -8.04 -12.37
N ASP A 35 19.23 -9.07 -13.19
CA ASP A 35 18.57 -9.05 -14.48
C ASP A 35 17.05 -9.01 -14.29
N ILE A 36 16.39 -8.14 -15.05
CA ILE A 36 14.93 -7.94 -15.00
C ILE A 36 14.34 -8.47 -16.30
N ASP A 37 13.49 -9.46 -16.19
CA ASP A 37 12.79 -10.07 -17.32
C ASP A 37 11.60 -9.19 -17.78
N GLU A 38 11.10 -9.47 -18.99
CA GLU A 38 10.03 -8.67 -19.61
C GLU A 38 8.71 -8.69 -18.81
N ASP A 39 8.49 -9.76 -18.06
CA ASP A 39 7.30 -9.98 -17.25
C ASP A 39 7.45 -9.51 -15.80
N ASP A 40 8.62 -9.05 -15.40
CA ASP A 40 8.85 -8.57 -14.05
C ASP A 40 8.18 -7.22 -13.79
N GLN A 41 7.75 -7.01 -12.55
CA GLN A 41 7.16 -5.77 -12.08
C GLN A 41 7.80 -5.35 -10.76
N LEU A 42 8.18 -4.10 -10.69
CA LEU A 42 8.81 -3.47 -9.53
C LEU A 42 7.85 -2.44 -8.95
N TRP A 43 7.49 -2.59 -7.68
CA TRP A 43 6.47 -1.78 -7.05
C TRP A 43 7.05 -0.94 -5.91
N ALA A 44 7.03 0.38 -6.07
CA ALA A 44 7.29 1.33 -4.98
C ALA A 44 5.99 1.55 -4.19
N VAL A 45 5.89 0.98 -2.99
CA VAL A 45 4.72 1.12 -2.12
C VAL A 45 5.03 2.12 -1.01
N VAL A 46 4.27 3.22 -0.96
CA VAL A 46 4.52 4.32 -0.03
C VAL A 46 3.23 4.86 0.60
N ASP A 47 3.37 5.43 1.80
CA ASP A 47 2.31 6.14 2.48
C ASP A 47 2.28 7.61 2.04
N ARG A 48 1.08 8.21 2.00
CA ARG A 48 0.88 9.63 1.67
C ARG A 48 1.16 10.56 2.86
N ASP A 49 0.92 10.09 4.08
CA ASP A 49 0.74 10.89 5.29
C ASP A 49 1.90 11.83 5.67
N LYS A 50 3.13 11.50 5.28
CA LYS A 50 4.35 12.23 5.69
C LYS A 50 4.98 13.05 4.58
N TRP A 51 4.55 12.83 3.32
CA TRP A 51 5.31 13.32 2.19
C TRP A 51 4.57 14.44 1.47
N THR A 52 5.32 15.43 1.02
CA THR A 52 4.76 16.53 0.24
C THR A 52 4.36 16.03 -1.15
N GLU A 53 3.39 16.69 -1.73
CA GLU A 53 2.94 16.40 -3.10
C GLU A 53 4.09 16.49 -4.12
N LYS A 54 5.02 17.42 -3.92
CA LYS A 54 6.21 17.55 -4.75
C LYS A 54 7.08 16.28 -4.70
N MET A 55 7.36 15.76 -3.50
CA MET A 55 8.19 14.54 -3.35
C MET A 55 7.54 13.33 -4.02
N LEU A 56 6.24 13.15 -3.83
CA LEU A 56 5.49 12.08 -4.48
C LEU A 56 5.48 12.24 -6.01
N SER A 57 5.27 13.47 -6.51
CA SER A 57 5.26 13.76 -7.94
C SER A 57 6.60 13.45 -8.62
N GLU A 58 7.71 13.79 -7.98
CA GLU A 58 9.05 13.51 -8.48
C GLU A 58 9.28 11.99 -8.63
N VAL A 59 8.89 11.21 -7.64
CA VAL A 59 9.04 9.74 -7.69
C VAL A 59 8.06 9.12 -8.67
N ALA A 60 6.80 9.53 -8.68
CA ALA A 60 5.81 9.05 -9.64
C ALA A 60 6.26 9.30 -11.09
N MET A 61 6.85 10.48 -11.38
CA MET A 61 7.40 10.80 -12.69
C MET A 61 8.58 9.88 -13.05
N LYS A 62 9.48 9.62 -12.11
CA LYS A 62 10.61 8.70 -12.33
C LYS A 62 10.13 7.28 -12.59
N CYS A 63 9.15 6.78 -11.84
CA CYS A 63 8.56 5.47 -12.07
C CYS A 63 7.91 5.37 -13.45
N SER A 64 7.17 6.40 -13.88
CA SER A 64 6.51 6.40 -15.20
C SER A 64 7.45 6.39 -16.40
N GLN A 65 8.73 6.71 -16.21
CA GLN A 65 9.75 6.65 -17.26
C GLN A 65 10.33 5.24 -17.47
N ASN A 66 9.99 4.29 -16.60
CA ASN A 66 10.44 2.92 -16.69
C ASN A 66 9.25 1.95 -16.70
N ARG A 67 9.13 1.15 -17.77
CA ARG A 67 8.02 0.22 -17.98
C ARG A 67 7.84 -0.83 -16.87
N PHE A 68 8.90 -1.14 -16.15
CA PHE A 68 8.87 -2.13 -15.07
C PHE A 68 8.44 -1.53 -13.73
N PHE A 69 8.48 -0.20 -13.58
CA PHE A 69 8.27 0.46 -12.31
C PHE A 69 6.83 0.89 -12.14
N ASN A 70 6.27 0.51 -11.01
CA ASN A 70 4.92 0.87 -10.60
C ASN A 70 4.98 1.68 -9.31
N PHE A 71 4.13 2.68 -9.18
CA PHE A 71 4.05 3.53 -8.01
C PHE A 71 2.70 3.39 -7.32
N CYS A 72 2.73 2.80 -6.12
CA CYS A 72 1.55 2.50 -5.32
C CYS A 72 1.53 3.37 -4.07
N VAL A 73 0.51 4.20 -3.94
CA VAL A 73 0.34 5.09 -2.78
C VAL A 73 -0.92 4.72 -2.02
N SER A 74 -0.81 4.71 -0.70
CA SER A 74 -1.93 4.64 0.23
C SER A 74 -2.14 5.99 0.92
N ASN A 75 -3.34 6.52 0.89
CA ASN A 75 -3.74 7.77 1.52
C ASN A 75 -4.83 7.49 2.57
N PRO A 76 -4.55 7.65 3.87
CA PRO A 76 -3.34 8.25 4.43
C PRO A 76 -2.12 7.30 4.48
N CYS A 77 -2.31 6.00 4.70
CA CYS A 77 -1.24 5.03 4.96
C CYS A 77 -1.66 3.59 4.62
N PHE A 78 -0.69 2.68 4.62
CA PHE A 78 -0.87 1.26 4.28
C PHE A 78 -1.89 0.54 5.17
N GLU A 79 -2.03 0.96 6.43
CA GLU A 79 -3.04 0.38 7.32
C GLU A 79 -4.46 0.47 6.78
N LEU A 80 -4.77 1.44 5.90
CA LEU A 80 -6.07 1.49 5.20
C LEU A 80 -6.31 0.18 4.42
N TRP A 81 -5.31 -0.31 3.68
CA TRP A 81 -5.42 -1.58 2.98
C TRP A 81 -5.80 -2.74 3.90
N LEU A 82 -5.19 -2.81 5.09
CA LEU A 82 -5.51 -3.85 6.08
C LEU A 82 -6.93 -3.70 6.64
N ILE A 83 -7.37 -2.46 6.89
CA ILE A 83 -8.74 -2.17 7.35
C ILE A 83 -9.76 -2.67 6.33
N LEU A 84 -9.52 -2.45 5.04
CA LEU A 84 -10.44 -2.82 3.97
C LEU A 84 -10.67 -4.34 3.85
N HIS A 85 -9.80 -5.20 4.42
CA HIS A 85 -10.08 -6.62 4.56
C HIS A 85 -11.13 -6.92 5.64
N LEU A 86 -11.25 -6.06 6.64
CA LEU A 86 -12.00 -6.33 7.86
C LEU A 86 -13.36 -5.62 7.88
N GLU A 87 -13.46 -4.46 7.23
CA GLU A 87 -14.67 -3.66 7.19
C GLU A 87 -14.77 -2.75 5.97
N ASP A 88 -15.98 -2.32 5.66
CA ASP A 88 -16.26 -1.37 4.59
C ASP A 88 -16.32 0.06 5.16
N VAL A 89 -15.37 0.88 4.76
CA VAL A 89 -15.27 2.27 5.23
C VAL A 89 -16.33 3.19 4.61
N GLU A 90 -17.07 2.74 3.59
CA GLU A 90 -18.18 3.48 3.00
C GLU A 90 -19.29 3.76 4.03
N HIS A 91 -19.41 2.92 5.04
CA HIS A 91 -20.40 3.04 6.09
C HIS A 91 -19.92 3.76 7.35
N TYR A 92 -18.73 4.38 7.29
CA TYR A 92 -18.20 5.13 8.43
C TYR A 92 -19.05 6.35 8.75
N SER A 93 -19.18 6.62 10.05
CA SER A 93 -19.69 7.90 10.54
C SER A 93 -18.78 9.05 10.08
N GLU A 94 -19.28 10.27 10.10
CA GLU A 94 -18.46 11.46 9.81
C GLU A 94 -17.24 11.53 10.76
N GLU A 95 -17.39 11.15 12.02
CA GLU A 95 -16.29 11.12 12.99
C GLU A 95 -15.22 10.09 12.60
N ASP A 96 -15.63 8.86 12.25
CA ASP A 96 -14.70 7.81 11.83
C ASP A 96 -14.01 8.15 10.50
N TRP A 97 -14.76 8.73 9.55
CA TRP A 97 -14.22 9.17 8.28
C TRP A 97 -13.17 10.28 8.46
N ASN A 98 -13.46 11.27 9.31
CA ASN A 98 -12.51 12.32 9.65
C ASN A 98 -11.28 11.73 10.38
N GLY A 99 -11.50 10.79 11.30
CA GLY A 99 -10.42 10.09 11.98
C GLY A 99 -9.51 9.34 11.02
N LEU A 100 -10.08 8.63 10.06
CA LEU A 100 -9.34 7.92 9.01
C LEU A 100 -8.58 8.88 8.10
N SER A 101 -9.23 9.91 7.58
CA SER A 101 -8.64 10.84 6.61
C SER A 101 -7.50 11.68 7.19
N GLU A 102 -7.65 12.15 8.42
CA GLU A 102 -6.62 12.92 9.12
C GLU A 102 -5.50 12.04 9.69
N ASN A 103 -5.81 10.81 10.04
CA ASN A 103 -4.93 9.81 10.63
C ASN A 103 -3.97 10.35 11.71
N LYS A 104 -4.47 11.28 12.52
CA LYS A 104 -3.69 11.93 13.57
C LYS A 104 -3.29 10.94 14.67
N LYS A 105 -2.20 11.24 15.36
CA LYS A 105 -1.80 10.52 16.57
C LYS A 105 -2.88 10.67 17.64
N THR A 106 -3.36 9.57 18.17
CA THR A 106 -4.44 9.50 19.17
C THR A 106 -3.92 9.45 20.60
N ASN A 107 -2.63 9.18 20.79
CA ASN A 107 -2.00 9.08 22.10
C ASN A 107 -0.52 9.48 22.08
N ARG A 108 0.10 9.56 23.27
CA ARG A 108 1.52 9.88 23.44
C ARG A 108 2.47 8.82 22.86
N ASN A 109 2.01 7.59 22.70
CA ASN A 109 2.80 6.45 22.18
C ASN A 109 2.92 6.48 20.65
N GLY A 110 2.31 7.45 19.99
CA GLY A 110 2.42 7.64 18.54
C GLY A 110 1.44 6.81 17.71
N ASP A 111 0.44 6.17 18.35
CA ASP A 111 -0.61 5.47 17.61
C ASP A 111 -1.48 6.45 16.84
N THR A 112 -1.60 6.19 15.56
CA THR A 112 -2.54 6.91 14.68
C THR A 112 -3.94 6.31 14.81
N TRP A 113 -4.93 6.99 14.22
CA TRP A 113 -6.30 6.51 14.19
C TRP A 113 -6.39 5.11 13.55
N THR A 114 -5.73 4.90 12.42
CA THR A 114 -5.73 3.62 11.69
C THR A 114 -5.14 2.47 12.52
N LYS A 115 -4.05 2.70 13.24
CA LYS A 115 -3.45 1.70 14.12
C LYS A 115 -4.36 1.33 15.29
N LYS A 116 -5.03 2.33 15.86
CA LYS A 116 -6.04 2.10 16.91
C LYS A 116 -7.22 1.30 16.37
N ARG A 117 -7.70 1.63 15.17
CA ARG A 117 -8.79 0.91 14.53
C ARG A 117 -8.43 -0.55 14.27
N LEU A 118 -7.25 -0.82 13.69
CA LEU A 118 -6.78 -2.19 13.47
C LEU A 118 -6.67 -2.99 14.77
N ARG A 119 -6.20 -2.39 15.86
CA ARG A 119 -6.21 -3.09 17.16
C ARG A 119 -7.61 -3.45 17.63
N SER A 120 -8.58 -2.58 17.41
CA SER A 120 -9.97 -2.86 17.75
C SER A 120 -10.53 -4.01 16.92
N LEU A 121 -10.19 -4.08 15.63
CA LEU A 121 -10.71 -5.09 14.71
C LEU A 121 -10.00 -6.45 14.88
N MET A 122 -8.71 -6.45 15.12
CA MET A 122 -7.89 -7.67 15.19
C MET A 122 -7.60 -8.14 16.62
N GLY A 123 -8.06 -7.40 17.65
CA GLY A 123 -7.69 -7.62 19.05
C GLY A 123 -6.25 -7.20 19.39
N SER A 124 -5.32 -7.26 18.43
CA SER A 124 -3.95 -6.75 18.54
C SER A 124 -3.40 -6.41 17.17
N TYR A 125 -2.66 -5.30 17.08
CA TYR A 125 -1.95 -4.92 15.86
C TYR A 125 -0.60 -4.27 16.22
N ARG A 126 0.46 -4.76 15.57
CA ARG A 126 1.80 -4.14 15.54
C ARG A 126 2.33 -4.25 14.12
N GLU A 127 2.83 -3.18 13.55
CA GLU A 127 3.32 -3.11 12.15
C GLU A 127 4.27 -4.25 11.77
N SER A 128 5.16 -4.63 12.68
CA SER A 128 6.15 -5.69 12.45
C SER A 128 5.68 -7.10 12.84
N LYS A 129 4.48 -7.22 13.41
CA LYS A 129 3.99 -8.50 13.92
C LYS A 129 2.47 -8.53 14.00
N TYR A 130 1.83 -8.91 12.93
CA TYR A 130 0.40 -9.22 12.88
C TYR A 130 0.17 -10.48 12.05
N GLU A 131 -0.95 -11.14 12.27
CA GLU A 131 -1.31 -12.41 11.61
C GLU A 131 -1.91 -12.11 10.23
N ALA A 132 -1.07 -11.92 9.21
CA ALA A 132 -1.51 -11.58 7.86
C ALA A 132 -2.43 -12.65 7.25
N ALA A 133 -2.24 -13.94 7.62
CA ALA A 133 -3.07 -15.03 7.13
C ALA A 133 -4.56 -14.87 7.48
N THR A 134 -4.90 -14.14 8.54
CA THR A 134 -6.29 -13.87 8.92
C THR A 134 -7.00 -12.91 7.98
N LEU A 135 -6.25 -12.14 7.20
CA LEU A 135 -6.77 -11.16 6.23
C LEU A 135 -7.05 -11.79 4.86
N LEU A 136 -6.26 -12.81 4.47
CA LEU A 136 -6.32 -13.42 3.15
C LEU A 136 -7.71 -13.90 2.70
N PRO A 137 -8.59 -14.47 3.56
CA PRO A 137 -9.91 -14.87 3.15
C PRO A 137 -10.79 -13.72 2.62
N ASN A 138 -10.48 -12.48 2.97
CA ASN A 138 -11.25 -11.29 2.60
C ASN A 138 -10.51 -10.44 1.53
N ILE A 139 -9.58 -11.03 0.81
CA ILE A 139 -8.76 -10.27 -0.14
C ILE A 139 -9.57 -9.69 -1.30
N GLU A 140 -10.58 -10.42 -1.78
CA GLU A 140 -11.49 -9.97 -2.84
C GLU A 140 -12.35 -8.79 -2.37
N ASP A 141 -12.84 -8.83 -1.13
CA ASP A 141 -13.56 -7.72 -0.51
C ASP A 141 -12.67 -6.49 -0.39
N ALA A 142 -11.42 -6.67 0.04
CA ALA A 142 -10.46 -5.57 0.15
C ALA A 142 -10.17 -4.94 -1.22
N ILE A 143 -10.00 -5.74 -2.27
CA ILE A 143 -9.82 -5.27 -3.65
C ILE A 143 -11.03 -4.45 -4.09
N ALA A 144 -12.24 -4.98 -3.91
CA ALA A 144 -13.48 -4.32 -4.32
C ALA A 144 -13.67 -2.98 -3.60
N ARG A 145 -13.45 -2.95 -2.27
CA ARG A 145 -13.56 -1.74 -1.44
C ARG A 145 -12.50 -0.70 -1.81
N ALA A 146 -11.24 -1.12 -2.01
CA ALA A 146 -10.16 -0.22 -2.42
C ALA A 146 -10.40 0.38 -3.80
N SER A 147 -10.89 -0.42 -4.75
CA SER A 147 -11.24 0.04 -6.10
C SER A 147 -12.35 1.10 -6.09
N LYS A 148 -13.35 0.95 -5.21
CA LYS A 148 -14.42 1.97 -5.04
C LYS A 148 -13.88 3.30 -4.51
N LEU A 149 -12.86 3.26 -3.64
CA LEU A 149 -12.24 4.46 -3.08
C LEU A 149 -11.32 5.18 -4.09
N ASP A 150 -10.83 4.50 -5.13
CA ASP A 150 -10.00 5.10 -6.17
C ASP A 150 -10.87 5.79 -7.24
N ILE A 151 -11.57 6.86 -6.84
CA ILE A 151 -12.55 7.59 -7.65
C ILE A 151 -11.95 8.30 -8.87
N LYS A 152 -10.64 8.48 -8.91
CA LYS A 152 -9.89 9.10 -10.01
C LYS A 152 -8.66 8.25 -10.35
N PRO A 153 -8.84 7.10 -11.00
CA PRO A 153 -7.73 6.19 -11.30
C PRO A 153 -6.68 6.80 -12.24
N ASP A 154 -7.03 7.82 -13.03
CA ASP A 154 -6.11 8.56 -13.90
C ASP A 154 -5.19 9.54 -13.13
N ASP A 155 -5.52 9.91 -11.91
CA ASP A 155 -4.62 10.66 -11.05
C ASP A 155 -3.38 9.81 -10.71
N ARG A 156 -2.25 10.45 -10.44
CA ARG A 156 -0.99 9.74 -10.11
C ARG A 156 -1.11 8.89 -8.85
N TRP A 157 -1.95 9.29 -7.90
CA TRP A 157 -2.29 8.58 -6.65
C TRP A 157 -3.64 9.08 -6.10
N PRO A 158 -4.28 8.36 -5.16
CA PRO A 158 -5.52 8.82 -4.54
C PRO A 158 -5.33 10.15 -3.81
N GLN A 159 -6.07 11.19 -4.22
CA GLN A 159 -6.01 12.52 -3.60
C GLN A 159 -6.79 12.58 -2.28
N THR A 160 -7.78 11.72 -2.12
CA THR A 160 -8.57 11.52 -0.91
C THR A 160 -8.21 10.16 -0.28
N VAL A 161 -8.96 9.75 0.75
CA VAL A 161 -8.82 8.40 1.33
C VAL A 161 -8.92 7.34 0.23
N GLY A 162 -7.88 6.52 0.10
CA GLY A 162 -7.80 5.47 -0.90
C GLY A 162 -6.43 4.79 -0.91
N THR A 163 -6.35 3.62 -1.49
CA THR A 163 -5.09 2.87 -1.62
C THR A 163 -5.05 2.14 -2.95
N ARG A 164 -3.88 2.13 -3.59
CA ARG A 164 -3.65 1.39 -4.85
C ARG A 164 -2.96 0.05 -4.64
N VAL A 165 -2.86 -0.43 -3.42
CA VAL A 165 -2.34 -1.78 -3.13
C VAL A 165 -3.15 -2.85 -3.86
N TYR A 166 -4.43 -2.62 -4.11
CA TYR A 166 -5.26 -3.53 -4.90
C TYR A 166 -4.74 -3.76 -6.33
N LEU A 167 -4.07 -2.77 -6.95
CA LEU A 167 -3.46 -2.94 -8.28
C LEU A 167 -2.27 -3.90 -8.22
N LEU A 168 -1.42 -3.77 -7.21
CA LEU A 168 -0.32 -4.71 -6.96
C LEU A 168 -0.85 -6.12 -6.74
N VAL A 169 -1.86 -6.27 -5.89
CA VAL A 169 -2.46 -7.58 -5.59
C VAL A 169 -3.09 -8.19 -6.83
N ASN A 170 -3.85 -7.41 -7.61
CA ASN A 170 -4.43 -7.87 -8.87
C ASN A 170 -3.36 -8.33 -9.86
N SER A 171 -2.20 -7.66 -9.92
CA SER A 171 -1.11 -8.06 -10.81
C SER A 171 -0.52 -9.43 -10.42
N ILE A 172 -0.46 -9.74 -9.12
CA ILE A 172 -0.04 -11.05 -8.61
C ILE A 172 -1.07 -12.12 -8.95
N LEU A 173 -2.35 -11.86 -8.65
CA LEU A 173 -3.44 -12.82 -8.88
C LEU A 173 -3.67 -13.12 -10.36
N ALA A 174 -3.49 -12.14 -11.25
CA ALA A 174 -3.62 -12.34 -12.69
C ALA A 174 -2.54 -13.26 -13.27
N LYS A 175 -1.32 -13.21 -12.73
CA LYS A 175 -0.22 -14.11 -13.14
C LYS A 175 -0.39 -15.55 -12.61
N ASP A 176 -1.08 -15.71 -11.49
CA ASP A 176 -1.34 -17.04 -10.89
C ASP A 176 -2.37 -17.88 -11.68
N GLN A 177 -3.08 -17.25 -12.61
CA GLN A 177 -4.11 -17.88 -13.45
C GLN A 177 -3.61 -18.29 -14.85
N GLN A 178 -2.38 -17.98 -15.20
CA GLN A 178 -1.74 -18.33 -16.47
C GLN A 178 -0.83 -19.56 -16.32
#